data_b84e1d72eb1ad18fbe51da2fed55f899
#
_entry.id   b84e1d72eb1ad18fbe51da2fed55f899
#
_cell.length_a   1.000
_cell.length_b   1.000
_cell.length_c   1.000
_cell.angle_alpha   90.00
_cell.angle_beta   90.00
_cell.angle_gamma   90.00
#
_symmetry.space_group_name_H-M   'P 1'
#
loop_
_entity.id
_entity.type
_entity.pdbx_description
1 polymer ?
#
loop_
_entity_poly.entity_id
_entity_poly.type
_entity_poly.pdbx_seq_one_letter_code
_entity_poly.pdbx_strand_id
1 'polypeptide(L)'
;MQTAAVTEAPYQVFWAPGCTSCLRTKEYLKRQGIPFESVNVRTDPQGMAKLQAIGASSVPIVARGDRFIYAQSLEDLKAFLGLDGEAEQKLAPAELIRRADIVLAAAARYMRQMSAEQLDGPFRNSWAPPRGIGHHVFRIAEAYLEAVETPCELTYEMTMRGTYEVKPGDDVVGYGDGIRARLAAWWQENSGRDFSVMVPTYYGEQTLHEVLERTTWHSAQHTRQLIVMVESFGITPDQPLTQADLAGLPLPEKAWDTD
;
A
#
# COMPACT_ATOMS: atom_id res chain seq x y z
N MET A 1 24.01 44.35 -6.93
CA MET A 1 23.06 43.48 -7.65
C MET A 1 22.64 42.40 -6.65
N GLN A 2 21.42 42.48 -6.10
CA GLN A 2 20.84 41.45 -5.25
C GLN A 2 20.39 40.32 -6.18
N THR A 3 21.04 39.18 -6.07
CA THR A 3 20.54 37.92 -6.67
C THR A 3 19.23 37.61 -5.98
N ALA A 4 18.11 37.74 -6.71
CA ALA A 4 16.82 37.25 -6.27
C ALA A 4 16.99 35.75 -5.98
N ALA A 5 16.78 35.34 -4.72
CA ALA A 5 16.70 33.96 -4.37
C ALA A 5 15.55 33.35 -5.19
N VAL A 6 15.88 32.46 -6.09
CA VAL A 6 14.87 31.62 -6.77
C VAL A 6 14.21 30.79 -5.66
N THR A 7 13.06 31.26 -5.19
CA THR A 7 12.25 30.44 -4.25
C THR A 7 11.82 29.20 -5.01
N GLU A 8 12.47 28.08 -4.67
CA GLU A 8 12.06 26.79 -5.23
C GLU A 8 10.57 26.54 -4.94
N ALA A 9 9.86 25.99 -5.91
CA ALA A 9 8.45 25.65 -5.77
C ALA A 9 8.23 24.73 -4.55
N PRO A 10 7.12 24.89 -3.80
CA PRO A 10 6.82 24.00 -2.69
C PRO A 10 6.58 22.57 -3.18
N TYR A 11 6.83 21.60 -2.31
CA TYR A 11 6.40 20.23 -2.59
C TYR A 11 4.87 20.15 -2.56
N GLN A 12 4.31 19.36 -3.45
CA GLN A 12 2.89 19.04 -3.48
C GLN A 12 2.72 17.54 -3.32
N VAL A 13 1.79 17.12 -2.47
CA VAL A 13 1.44 15.71 -2.27
C VAL A 13 0.02 15.49 -2.76
N PHE A 14 -0.12 14.77 -3.88
CA PHE A 14 -1.42 14.34 -4.39
C PHE A 14 -1.80 13.03 -3.73
N TRP A 15 -3.00 12.98 -3.14
CA TRP A 15 -3.47 11.87 -2.35
C TRP A 15 -4.99 11.68 -2.44
N ALA A 16 -5.47 10.52 -2.01
CA ALA A 16 -6.90 10.23 -1.88
C ALA A 16 -7.20 9.61 -0.51
N PRO A 17 -8.42 9.82 0.06
CA PRO A 17 -8.85 9.17 1.28
C PRO A 17 -8.76 7.65 1.18
N GLY A 18 -8.29 7.00 2.25
CA GLY A 18 -8.13 5.55 2.32
C GLY A 18 -6.90 4.97 1.60
N CYS A 19 -6.15 5.78 0.88
CA CYS A 19 -4.91 5.37 0.22
C CYS A 19 -3.78 5.20 1.26
N THR A 20 -3.37 3.97 1.49
CA THR A 20 -2.36 3.59 2.50
C THR A 20 -0.98 4.15 2.20
N SER A 21 -0.56 4.09 0.93
CA SER A 21 0.70 4.68 0.48
C SER A 21 0.71 6.20 0.63
N CYS A 22 -0.44 6.86 0.42
CA CYS A 22 -0.57 8.31 0.58
C CYS A 22 -0.38 8.73 2.05
N LEU A 23 -1.00 7.99 2.98
CA LEU A 23 -0.82 8.21 4.41
C LEU A 23 0.65 8.08 4.79
N ARG A 24 1.30 6.99 4.39
CA ARG A 24 2.73 6.77 4.65
C ARG A 24 3.60 7.90 4.11
N THR A 25 3.35 8.36 2.89
CA THR A 25 4.08 9.47 2.27
C THR A 25 3.92 10.76 3.07
N LYS A 26 2.69 11.13 3.46
CA LYS A 26 2.42 12.32 4.27
C LYS A 26 3.10 12.25 5.64
N GLU A 27 3.01 11.11 6.34
CA GLU A 27 3.67 10.90 7.62
C GLU A 27 5.20 10.95 7.50
N TYR A 28 5.77 10.36 6.44
CA TYR A 28 7.19 10.42 6.17
C TYR A 28 7.68 11.87 5.99
N LEU A 29 7.02 12.66 5.14
CA LEU A 29 7.39 14.08 4.92
C LEU A 29 7.26 14.90 6.21
N LYS A 30 6.18 14.70 6.99
CA LYS A 30 5.99 15.37 8.29
C LYS A 30 7.12 15.02 9.26
N ARG A 31 7.52 13.75 9.34
CA ARG A 31 8.62 13.28 10.21
C ARG A 31 9.98 13.87 9.80
N GLN A 32 10.20 14.05 8.49
CA GLN A 32 11.41 14.71 7.97
C GLN A 32 11.36 16.23 8.08
N GLY A 33 10.29 16.83 8.59
CA GLY A 33 10.14 18.28 8.68
C GLY A 33 10.02 18.97 7.32
N ILE A 34 9.63 18.26 6.27
CA ILE A 34 9.50 18.78 4.91
C ILE A 34 8.09 19.34 4.72
N PRO A 35 7.95 20.68 4.53
CA PRO A 35 6.65 21.29 4.27
C PRO A 35 6.15 20.91 2.87
N PHE A 36 4.83 20.69 2.76
CA PHE A 36 4.18 20.39 1.49
C PHE A 36 2.75 20.90 1.44
N GLU A 37 2.27 21.15 0.24
CA GLU A 37 0.86 21.38 -0.06
C GLU A 37 0.15 20.05 -0.22
N SER A 38 -0.94 19.89 0.51
CA SER A 38 -1.76 18.65 0.46
C SER A 38 -2.87 18.81 -0.57
N VAL A 39 -2.86 18.01 -1.63
CA VAL A 39 -3.84 18.05 -2.73
C VAL A 39 -4.67 16.76 -2.70
N ASN A 40 -5.87 16.83 -2.16
CA ASN A 40 -6.81 15.72 -2.18
C ASN A 40 -7.51 15.64 -3.55
N VAL A 41 -7.14 14.65 -4.37
CA VAL A 41 -7.66 14.51 -5.74
C VAL A 41 -9.16 14.16 -5.82
N ARG A 42 -9.79 13.81 -4.70
CA ARG A 42 -11.21 13.51 -4.65
C ARG A 42 -12.08 14.72 -4.28
N THR A 43 -11.56 15.62 -3.45
CA THR A 43 -12.33 16.76 -2.92
C THR A 43 -11.87 18.11 -3.41
N ASP A 44 -10.60 18.27 -3.84
CA ASP A 44 -10.14 19.48 -4.53
C ASP A 44 -10.75 19.50 -5.94
N PRO A 45 -11.58 20.51 -6.31
CA PRO A 45 -12.19 20.61 -7.63
C PRO A 45 -11.19 20.61 -8.79
N GLN A 46 -9.94 21.01 -8.53
CA GLN A 46 -8.85 21.01 -9.50
C GLN A 46 -7.84 19.87 -9.27
N GLY A 47 -7.99 19.08 -8.21
CA GLY A 47 -6.99 18.11 -7.79
C GLY A 47 -6.68 17.07 -8.84
N MET A 48 -7.70 16.50 -9.47
CA MET A 48 -7.53 15.54 -10.55
C MET A 48 -6.94 16.19 -11.82
N ALA A 49 -7.38 17.39 -12.17
CA ALA A 49 -6.84 18.11 -13.32
C ALA A 49 -5.35 18.47 -13.13
N LYS A 50 -4.97 18.91 -11.94
CA LYS A 50 -3.56 19.17 -11.59
C LYS A 50 -2.72 17.89 -11.67
N LEU A 51 -3.23 16.75 -11.17
CA LEU A 51 -2.58 15.47 -11.26
C LEU A 51 -2.33 15.06 -12.73
N GLN A 52 -3.35 15.17 -13.56
CA GLN A 52 -3.25 14.85 -14.99
C GLN A 52 -2.32 15.80 -15.75
N ALA A 53 -2.30 17.08 -15.39
CA ALA A 53 -1.44 18.09 -16.02
C ALA A 53 0.04 17.79 -15.87
N ILE A 54 0.46 17.11 -14.80
CA ILE A 54 1.85 16.66 -14.62
C ILE A 54 2.11 15.27 -15.22
N GLY A 55 1.13 14.66 -15.90
CA GLY A 55 1.25 13.35 -16.55
C GLY A 55 1.06 12.15 -15.62
N ALA A 56 0.57 12.36 -14.39
CA ALA A 56 0.32 11.28 -13.44
C ALA A 56 -1.12 10.76 -13.51
N SER A 57 -1.32 9.46 -13.25
CA SER A 57 -2.63 8.79 -13.35
C SER A 57 -3.10 8.17 -12.04
N SER A 58 -2.25 8.05 -11.05
CA SER A 58 -2.57 7.46 -9.74
C SER A 58 -1.86 8.20 -8.60
N VAL A 59 -2.22 7.88 -7.36
CA VAL A 59 -1.64 8.48 -6.14
C VAL A 59 -0.97 7.38 -5.29
N PRO A 60 -0.03 7.73 -4.39
CA PRO A 60 0.50 9.05 -4.08
C PRO A 60 1.49 9.58 -5.13
N ILE A 61 1.41 10.88 -5.37
CA ILE A 61 2.44 11.61 -6.13
C ILE A 61 3.06 12.65 -5.22
N VAL A 62 4.39 12.78 -5.26
CA VAL A 62 5.11 13.94 -4.73
C VAL A 62 5.69 14.71 -5.90
N ALA A 63 5.32 15.97 -6.02
CA ALA A 63 5.74 16.84 -7.11
C ALA A 63 6.46 18.07 -6.58
N ARG A 64 7.37 18.64 -7.39
CA ARG A 64 8.02 19.94 -7.16
C ARG A 64 8.29 20.62 -8.51
N GLY A 65 7.54 21.66 -8.81
CA GLY A 65 7.57 22.28 -10.14
C GLY A 65 7.06 21.31 -11.22
N ASP A 66 7.88 21.07 -12.23
CA ASP A 66 7.62 20.16 -13.37
C ASP A 66 8.09 18.70 -13.12
N ARG A 67 8.70 18.45 -11.98
CA ARG A 67 9.20 17.11 -11.61
C ARG A 67 8.26 16.43 -10.64
N PHE A 68 8.05 15.13 -10.81
CA PHE A 68 7.27 14.32 -9.87
C PHE A 68 7.78 12.88 -9.81
N ILE A 69 7.33 12.17 -8.75
CA ILE A 69 7.48 10.73 -8.60
C ILE A 69 6.18 10.09 -8.11
N TYR A 70 6.02 8.82 -8.42
CA TYR A 70 5.08 7.94 -7.71
C TYR A 70 5.70 7.53 -6.38
N ALA A 71 5.22 8.07 -5.26
CA ALA A 71 5.81 7.84 -3.94
C ALA A 71 5.40 6.47 -3.34
N GLN A 72 5.48 5.41 -4.15
CA GLN A 72 5.22 4.02 -3.73
C GLN A 72 6.44 3.37 -3.08
N SER A 73 7.65 3.83 -3.43
CA SER A 73 8.92 3.45 -2.80
C SER A 73 9.40 4.59 -1.90
N LEU A 74 9.83 4.27 -0.68
CA LEU A 74 10.45 5.27 0.20
C LEU A 74 11.85 5.63 -0.26
N GLU A 75 12.57 4.70 -0.90
CA GLU A 75 13.90 4.97 -1.45
C GLU A 75 13.81 6.01 -2.59
N ASP A 76 12.85 5.83 -3.52
CA ASP A 76 12.62 6.80 -4.59
C ASP A 76 12.19 8.16 -4.02
N LEU A 77 11.37 8.16 -2.96
CA LEU A 77 10.98 9.39 -2.28
C LEU A 77 12.19 10.09 -1.64
N LYS A 78 13.05 9.35 -0.93
CA LYS A 78 14.29 9.90 -0.35
C LYS A 78 15.16 10.51 -1.44
N ALA A 79 15.39 9.78 -2.54
CA ALA A 79 16.19 10.27 -3.67
C ALA A 79 15.59 11.54 -4.29
N PHE A 80 14.27 11.60 -4.49
CA PHE A 80 13.59 12.77 -5.03
C PHE A 80 13.69 14.00 -4.11
N LEU A 81 13.70 13.77 -2.80
CA LEU A 81 13.83 14.82 -1.78
C LEU A 81 15.29 15.28 -1.56
N GLY A 82 16.27 14.58 -2.14
CA GLY A 82 17.69 14.83 -1.90
C GLY A 82 18.11 14.52 -0.46
N LEU A 83 17.46 13.54 0.16
CA LEU A 83 17.78 13.11 1.53
C LEU A 83 18.85 12.02 1.48
N ASP A 84 20.04 12.38 2.00
CA ASP A 84 21.07 11.39 2.31
C ASP A 84 20.73 10.73 3.65
N GLY A 85 20.57 9.42 3.66
CA GLY A 85 20.32 8.66 4.88
C GLY A 85 20.89 7.26 4.77
N GLU A 86 21.27 6.68 5.90
CA GLU A 86 21.61 5.25 5.93
C GLU A 86 20.41 4.45 5.42
N ALA A 87 20.69 3.45 4.58
CA ALA A 87 19.67 2.52 4.11
C ALA A 87 19.03 1.83 5.34
N GLU A 88 17.73 1.94 5.49
CA GLU A 88 17.04 1.21 6.56
C GLU A 88 17.28 -0.29 6.38
N GLN A 89 17.51 -1.00 7.48
CA GLN A 89 17.72 -2.44 7.42
C GLN A 89 16.44 -3.11 6.92
N LYS A 90 16.46 -3.58 5.67
CA LYS A 90 15.34 -4.27 5.05
C LYS A 90 15.22 -5.70 5.61
N LEU A 91 13.99 -6.18 5.77
CA LEU A 91 13.73 -7.58 6.14
C LEU A 91 14.18 -8.52 5.02
N ALA A 92 14.77 -9.65 5.38
CA ALA A 92 15.12 -10.68 4.40
C ALA A 92 13.86 -11.22 3.67
N PRO A 93 13.97 -11.66 2.41
CA PRO A 93 12.81 -12.19 1.67
C PRO A 93 12.04 -13.29 2.39
N ALA A 94 12.73 -14.21 3.05
CA ALA A 94 12.11 -15.26 3.87
C ALA A 94 11.23 -14.68 5.00
N GLU A 95 11.71 -13.61 5.65
CA GLU A 95 10.97 -12.95 6.70
C GLU A 95 9.78 -12.15 6.15
N LEU A 96 9.92 -11.53 4.98
CA LEU A 96 8.80 -10.87 4.28
C LEU A 96 7.68 -11.86 3.94
N ILE A 97 8.01 -13.05 3.42
CA ILE A 97 7.04 -14.11 3.13
C ILE A 97 6.36 -14.60 4.40
N ARG A 98 7.13 -14.83 5.48
CA ARG A 98 6.56 -15.23 6.78
C ARG A 98 5.57 -14.18 7.30
N ARG A 99 5.91 -12.89 7.21
CA ARG A 99 5.01 -11.81 7.62
C ARG A 99 3.81 -11.68 6.72
N ALA A 100 3.98 -11.84 5.40
CA ALA A 100 2.87 -11.86 4.46
C ALA A 100 1.85 -12.95 4.84
N ASP A 101 2.30 -14.17 5.14
CA ASP A 101 1.39 -15.25 5.57
C ASP A 101 0.65 -14.91 6.87
N ILE A 102 1.33 -14.38 7.90
CA ILE A 102 0.71 -13.95 9.16
C ILE A 102 -0.36 -12.88 8.90
N VAL A 103 -0.05 -11.88 8.06
CA VAL A 103 -0.93 -10.78 7.72
C VAL A 103 -2.18 -11.27 6.97
N LEU A 104 -1.99 -12.09 5.95
CA LEU A 104 -3.09 -12.63 5.15
C LEU A 104 -3.98 -13.57 6.00
N ALA A 105 -3.37 -14.39 6.88
CA ALA A 105 -4.12 -15.20 7.83
C ALA A 105 -4.96 -14.37 8.79
N ALA A 106 -4.39 -13.27 9.29
CA ALA A 106 -5.10 -12.35 10.17
C ALA A 106 -6.28 -11.68 9.46
N ALA A 107 -6.08 -11.20 8.22
CA ALA A 107 -7.17 -10.63 7.41
C ALA A 107 -8.34 -11.61 7.26
N ALA A 108 -8.06 -12.87 6.93
CA ALA A 108 -9.08 -13.92 6.82
C ALA A 108 -9.82 -14.13 8.16
N ARG A 109 -9.10 -14.16 9.30
CA ARG A 109 -9.72 -14.28 10.64
C ARG A 109 -10.66 -13.11 10.93
N TYR A 110 -10.23 -11.88 10.69
CA TYR A 110 -11.05 -10.69 10.97
C TYR A 110 -12.29 -10.65 10.09
N MET A 111 -12.18 -11.03 8.83
CA MET A 111 -13.35 -11.13 7.95
C MET A 111 -14.36 -12.18 8.43
N ARG A 112 -13.91 -13.33 8.96
CA ARG A 112 -14.79 -14.36 9.54
C ARG A 112 -15.55 -13.90 10.79
N GLN A 113 -15.06 -12.88 11.49
CA GLN A 113 -15.71 -12.34 12.69
C GLN A 113 -16.86 -11.38 12.36
N MET A 114 -16.90 -10.82 11.15
CA MET A 114 -17.91 -9.85 10.73
C MET A 114 -19.14 -10.57 10.14
N SER A 115 -20.32 -10.06 10.46
CA SER A 115 -21.57 -10.51 9.81
C SER A 115 -21.60 -10.09 8.34
N ALA A 116 -22.50 -10.70 7.55
CA ALA A 116 -22.69 -10.33 6.15
C ALA A 116 -23.04 -8.83 6.00
N GLU A 117 -23.91 -8.30 6.89
CA GLU A 117 -24.28 -6.88 6.90
C GLU A 117 -23.07 -5.97 7.19
N GLN A 118 -22.21 -6.36 8.13
CA GLN A 118 -20.99 -5.61 8.46
C GLN A 118 -19.96 -5.69 7.30
N LEU A 119 -19.83 -6.85 6.67
CA LEU A 119 -18.91 -7.02 5.53
C LEU A 119 -19.32 -6.17 4.32
N ASP A 120 -20.62 -6.03 4.06
CA ASP A 120 -21.14 -5.39 2.85
C ASP A 120 -21.61 -3.96 3.07
N GLY A 121 -21.70 -3.52 4.33
CA GLY A 121 -22.08 -2.17 4.69
C GLY A 121 -20.94 -1.14 4.47
N PRO A 122 -21.31 0.15 4.28
CA PRO A 122 -20.31 1.22 4.19
C PRO A 122 -19.58 1.39 5.53
N PHE A 123 -18.31 1.74 5.47
CA PHE A 123 -17.52 2.02 6.66
C PHE A 123 -16.83 3.38 6.58
N ARG A 124 -17.25 4.34 7.39
CA ARG A 124 -16.66 5.70 7.47
C ARG A 124 -16.38 6.28 6.07
N ASN A 125 -15.20 6.86 5.89
CA ASN A 125 -14.68 7.37 4.61
C ASN A 125 -13.86 6.32 3.85
N SER A 126 -14.10 5.02 4.10
CA SER A 126 -13.43 3.95 3.35
C SER A 126 -13.87 3.99 1.89
N TRP A 127 -12.92 3.71 0.99
CA TRP A 127 -13.17 3.65 -0.45
C TRP A 127 -13.92 2.38 -0.88
N ALA A 128 -14.00 1.38 -0.01
CA ALA A 128 -14.75 0.14 -0.21
C ALA A 128 -15.31 -0.37 1.14
N PRO A 129 -16.36 -1.20 1.12
CA PRO A 129 -16.83 -1.91 2.30
C PRO A 129 -15.78 -2.89 2.81
N PRO A 130 -15.89 -3.42 4.05
CA PRO A 130 -14.93 -4.36 4.62
C PRO A 130 -14.63 -5.56 3.72
N ARG A 131 -15.61 -6.12 3.02
CA ARG A 131 -15.42 -7.21 2.05
C ARG A 131 -14.50 -6.81 0.91
N GLY A 132 -14.66 -5.62 0.34
CA GLY A 132 -13.79 -5.09 -0.71
C GLY A 132 -12.37 -4.83 -0.22
N ILE A 133 -12.21 -4.28 1.00
CA ILE A 133 -10.89 -4.11 1.63
C ILE A 133 -10.21 -5.46 1.84
N GLY A 134 -10.95 -6.47 2.35
CA GLY A 134 -10.42 -7.82 2.52
C GLY A 134 -10.01 -8.46 1.19
N HIS A 135 -10.83 -8.33 0.15
CA HIS A 135 -10.44 -8.77 -1.20
C HIS A 135 -9.14 -8.12 -1.67
N HIS A 136 -9.03 -6.80 -1.49
CA HIS A 136 -7.84 -6.05 -1.89
C HIS A 136 -6.57 -6.52 -1.15
N VAL A 137 -6.67 -6.86 0.13
CA VAL A 137 -5.54 -7.44 0.90
C VAL A 137 -4.95 -8.66 0.18
N PHE A 138 -5.80 -9.57 -0.29
CA PHE A 138 -5.37 -10.79 -0.98
C PHE A 138 -4.97 -10.51 -2.44
N ARG A 139 -5.69 -9.60 -3.10
CA ARG A 139 -5.41 -9.22 -4.50
C ARG A 139 -4.00 -8.63 -4.68
N ILE A 140 -3.51 -7.86 -3.70
CA ILE A 140 -2.14 -7.33 -3.71
C ILE A 140 -1.12 -8.47 -3.78
N ALA A 141 -1.29 -9.52 -2.96
CA ALA A 141 -0.40 -10.67 -2.96
C ALA A 141 -0.52 -11.50 -4.27
N GLU A 142 -1.72 -11.62 -4.82
CA GLU A 142 -1.93 -12.30 -6.09
C GLU A 142 -1.31 -11.52 -7.26
N ALA A 143 -1.42 -10.18 -7.28
CA ALA A 143 -0.80 -9.34 -8.30
C ALA A 143 0.74 -9.49 -8.30
N TYR A 144 1.35 -9.61 -7.11
CA TYR A 144 2.76 -9.96 -6.99
C TYR A 144 3.06 -11.31 -7.67
N LEU A 145 2.30 -12.35 -7.33
CA LEU A 145 2.49 -13.69 -7.91
C LEU A 145 2.34 -13.67 -9.44
N GLU A 146 1.30 -13.02 -9.96
CA GLU A 146 1.10 -12.86 -11.40
C GLU A 146 2.32 -12.23 -12.09
N ALA A 147 2.87 -11.15 -11.51
CA ALA A 147 4.00 -10.43 -12.09
C ALA A 147 5.30 -11.23 -12.06
N VAL A 148 5.50 -12.13 -11.08
CA VAL A 148 6.76 -12.87 -10.92
C VAL A 148 6.73 -14.28 -11.51
N GLU A 149 5.57 -14.91 -11.66
CA GLU A 149 5.37 -16.21 -12.30
C GLU A 149 5.36 -16.09 -13.82
N THR A 150 4.75 -15.03 -14.35
CA THR A 150 4.78 -14.70 -15.78
C THR A 150 5.38 -13.30 -15.89
N PRO A 151 6.71 -13.16 -16.12
CA PRO A 151 7.37 -11.87 -16.08
C PRO A 151 6.65 -10.82 -16.91
N CYS A 152 6.03 -9.85 -16.21
CA CYS A 152 5.31 -8.74 -16.82
C CYS A 152 5.38 -7.52 -15.90
N GLU A 153 4.97 -6.37 -16.40
CA GLU A 153 4.84 -5.17 -15.57
C GLU A 153 3.78 -5.36 -14.49
N LEU A 154 4.12 -5.09 -13.22
CA LEU A 154 3.15 -4.98 -12.14
C LEU A 154 2.35 -3.68 -12.31
N THR A 155 1.16 -3.76 -12.87
CA THR A 155 0.31 -2.59 -13.12
C THR A 155 -0.58 -2.23 -11.92
N TYR A 156 -1.01 -0.98 -11.85
CA TYR A 156 -2.00 -0.55 -10.85
C TYR A 156 -3.31 -1.35 -10.98
N GLU A 157 -3.75 -1.62 -12.21
CA GLU A 157 -4.96 -2.41 -12.49
C GLU A 157 -4.87 -3.82 -11.89
N MET A 158 -3.71 -4.48 -11.99
CA MET A 158 -3.50 -5.80 -11.40
C MET A 158 -3.76 -5.80 -9.89
N THR A 159 -3.37 -4.74 -9.19
CA THR A 159 -3.58 -4.63 -7.74
C THR A 159 -5.04 -4.35 -7.37
N MET A 160 -5.84 -3.84 -8.29
CA MET A 160 -7.24 -3.44 -8.06
C MET A 160 -8.27 -4.38 -8.68
N ARG A 161 -7.84 -5.29 -9.57
CA ARG A 161 -8.73 -6.19 -10.33
C ARG A 161 -9.66 -6.94 -9.40
N GLY A 162 -10.95 -6.94 -9.73
CA GLY A 162 -11.99 -7.62 -8.97
C GLY A 162 -12.41 -6.93 -7.67
N THR A 163 -11.64 -5.96 -7.17
CA THR A 163 -11.90 -5.37 -5.84
C THR A 163 -13.20 -4.56 -5.77
N TYR A 164 -13.54 -3.86 -6.85
CA TYR A 164 -14.80 -3.09 -6.92
C TYR A 164 -15.99 -3.94 -7.39
N GLU A 165 -15.72 -5.12 -7.92
CA GLU A 165 -16.71 -6.06 -8.46
C GLU A 165 -17.17 -7.09 -7.41
N VAL A 166 -16.53 -7.13 -6.23
CA VAL A 166 -16.90 -8.02 -5.12
C VAL A 166 -18.34 -7.77 -4.71
N LYS A 167 -19.13 -8.85 -4.67
CA LYS A 167 -20.57 -8.81 -4.36
C LYS A 167 -20.83 -9.35 -2.95
N PRO A 168 -21.99 -8.98 -2.36
CA PRO A 168 -22.47 -9.63 -1.16
C PRO A 168 -22.52 -11.15 -1.33
N GLY A 169 -21.95 -11.88 -0.36
CA GLY A 169 -21.90 -13.33 -0.39
C GLY A 169 -20.70 -13.95 -1.09
N ASP A 170 -19.87 -13.19 -1.80
CA ASP A 170 -18.63 -13.71 -2.39
C ASP A 170 -17.70 -14.26 -1.30
N ASP A 171 -17.14 -15.46 -1.54
CA ASP A 171 -16.19 -16.10 -0.62
C ASP A 171 -14.78 -15.52 -0.74
N VAL A 172 -14.62 -14.29 -0.28
CA VAL A 172 -13.33 -13.59 -0.25
C VAL A 172 -12.34 -14.27 0.70
N VAL A 173 -12.83 -14.95 1.71
CA VAL A 173 -11.97 -15.68 2.67
C VAL A 173 -11.38 -16.92 2.02
N GLY A 174 -12.18 -17.72 1.33
CA GLY A 174 -11.69 -18.87 0.56
C GLY A 174 -10.72 -18.47 -0.56
N TYR A 175 -11.02 -17.36 -1.25
CA TYR A 175 -10.08 -16.75 -2.19
C TYR A 175 -8.73 -16.43 -1.51
N GLY A 176 -8.75 -15.78 -0.36
CA GLY A 176 -7.56 -15.43 0.40
C GLY A 176 -6.75 -16.65 0.87
N ASP A 177 -7.42 -17.69 1.34
CA ASP A 177 -6.76 -18.95 1.74
C ASP A 177 -6.07 -19.61 0.53
N GLY A 178 -6.67 -19.55 -0.66
CA GLY A 178 -6.07 -19.99 -1.92
C GLY A 178 -4.82 -19.20 -2.29
N ILE A 179 -4.84 -17.88 -2.14
CA ILE A 179 -3.67 -17.02 -2.41
C ILE A 179 -2.54 -17.32 -1.43
N ARG A 180 -2.83 -17.52 -0.15
CA ARG A 180 -1.83 -17.91 0.86
C ARG A 180 -1.15 -19.22 0.48
N ALA A 181 -1.92 -20.22 0.09
CA ALA A 181 -1.37 -21.52 -0.34
C ALA A 181 -0.48 -21.37 -1.58
N ARG A 182 -0.90 -20.57 -2.57
CA ARG A 182 -0.11 -20.28 -3.77
C ARG A 182 1.18 -19.54 -3.45
N LEU A 183 1.14 -18.54 -2.55
CA LEU A 183 2.34 -17.81 -2.10
C LEU A 183 3.34 -18.73 -1.39
N ALA A 184 2.85 -19.64 -0.55
CA ALA A 184 3.67 -20.63 0.13
C ALA A 184 4.32 -21.61 -0.85
N ALA A 185 3.58 -22.12 -1.84
CA ALA A 185 4.11 -22.98 -2.89
C ALA A 185 5.16 -22.26 -3.74
N TRP A 186 4.86 -21.03 -4.17
CA TRP A 186 5.81 -20.21 -4.92
C TRP A 186 7.12 -20.01 -4.13
N TRP A 187 7.03 -19.75 -2.83
CA TRP A 187 8.22 -19.57 -2.00
C TRP A 187 9.08 -20.84 -1.90
N GLN A 188 8.47 -22.01 -1.78
CA GLN A 188 9.22 -23.28 -1.74
C GLN A 188 10.08 -23.47 -2.99
N GLU A 189 9.61 -23.06 -4.15
CA GLU A 189 10.30 -23.18 -5.42
C GLU A 189 11.29 -22.04 -5.69
N ASN A 190 11.09 -20.86 -5.08
CA ASN A 190 11.79 -19.62 -5.40
C ASN A 190 12.64 -19.05 -4.25
N SER A 191 12.77 -19.75 -3.11
CA SER A 191 13.50 -19.24 -1.93
C SER A 191 15.00 -18.96 -2.19
N GLY A 192 15.60 -19.60 -3.18
CA GLY A 192 16.98 -19.37 -3.61
C GLY A 192 17.12 -18.38 -4.77
N ARG A 193 16.03 -17.73 -5.20
CA ARG A 193 16.05 -16.77 -6.31
C ARG A 193 16.84 -15.52 -5.94
N ASP A 194 17.46 -14.87 -6.93
CA ASP A 194 18.06 -13.56 -6.77
C ASP A 194 16.97 -12.49 -6.66
N PHE A 195 16.86 -11.88 -5.48
CA PHE A 195 15.88 -10.82 -5.19
C PHE A 195 16.39 -9.42 -5.60
N SER A 196 17.57 -9.29 -6.17
CA SER A 196 18.08 -8.04 -6.75
C SER A 196 17.64 -7.83 -8.20
N VAL A 197 17.03 -8.83 -8.85
CA VAL A 197 16.53 -8.70 -10.22
C VAL A 197 15.44 -7.62 -10.30
N MET A 198 15.48 -6.86 -11.41
CA MET A 198 14.53 -5.77 -11.62
C MET A 198 13.18 -6.29 -12.13
N VAL A 199 12.13 -5.69 -11.64
CA VAL A 199 10.74 -5.93 -12.02
C VAL A 199 10.15 -4.60 -12.46
N PRO A 200 9.63 -4.49 -13.69
CA PRO A 200 8.94 -3.29 -14.13
C PRO A 200 7.63 -3.12 -13.35
N THR A 201 7.38 -1.91 -12.87
CA THR A 201 6.15 -1.58 -12.15
C THR A 201 5.58 -0.26 -12.64
N TYR A 202 4.29 -0.02 -12.41
CA TYR A 202 3.63 1.24 -12.77
C TYR A 202 4.19 2.48 -12.07
N TYR A 203 5.10 2.29 -11.11
CA TYR A 203 5.79 3.36 -10.39
C TYR A 203 7.31 3.35 -10.61
N GLY A 204 7.80 2.62 -11.61
CA GLY A 204 9.22 2.53 -12.02
C GLY A 204 9.80 1.13 -11.84
N GLU A 205 11.06 0.99 -12.26
CA GLU A 205 11.81 -0.25 -12.07
C GLU A 205 12.13 -0.44 -10.58
N GLN A 206 11.80 -1.61 -10.04
CA GLN A 206 12.05 -1.96 -8.64
C GLN A 206 12.75 -3.32 -8.56
N THR A 207 13.53 -3.56 -7.54
CA THR A 207 14.02 -4.92 -7.29
C THR A 207 12.88 -5.85 -6.88
N LEU A 208 13.01 -7.13 -7.16
CA LEU A 208 12.06 -8.15 -6.69
C LEU A 208 11.86 -8.09 -5.17
N HIS A 209 12.93 -7.76 -4.42
CA HIS A 209 12.86 -7.53 -2.98
C HIS A 209 11.91 -6.38 -2.63
N GLU A 210 12.05 -5.23 -3.28
CA GLU A 210 11.22 -4.04 -3.03
C GLU A 210 9.76 -4.27 -3.39
N VAL A 211 9.50 -5.02 -4.47
CA VAL A 211 8.13 -5.39 -4.83
C VAL A 211 7.52 -6.33 -3.78
N LEU A 212 8.29 -7.30 -3.26
CA LEU A 212 7.83 -8.19 -2.17
C LEU A 212 7.61 -7.42 -0.87
N GLU A 213 8.52 -6.53 -0.49
CA GLU A 213 8.38 -5.68 0.69
C GLU A 213 7.12 -4.81 0.59
N ARG A 214 6.92 -4.16 -0.58
CA ARG A 214 5.72 -3.36 -0.83
C ARG A 214 4.45 -4.20 -0.73
N THR A 215 4.42 -5.37 -1.33
CA THR A 215 3.30 -6.30 -1.26
C THR A 215 2.96 -6.64 0.19
N THR A 216 3.97 -6.97 0.98
CA THR A 216 3.81 -7.37 2.40
C THR A 216 3.28 -6.22 3.26
N TRP A 217 3.92 -5.05 3.23
CA TRP A 217 3.48 -3.93 4.08
C TRP A 217 2.14 -3.33 3.61
N HIS A 218 1.84 -3.35 2.32
CA HIS A 218 0.56 -2.84 1.81
C HIS A 218 -0.60 -3.71 2.28
N SER A 219 -0.48 -5.03 2.16
CA SER A 219 -1.46 -5.97 2.73
C SER A 219 -1.56 -5.82 4.25
N ALA A 220 -0.43 -5.65 4.96
CA ALA A 220 -0.42 -5.42 6.41
C ALA A 220 -1.18 -4.15 6.81
N GLN A 221 -1.03 -3.07 6.07
CA GLN A 221 -1.73 -1.82 6.36
C GLN A 221 -3.25 -1.95 6.18
N HIS A 222 -3.70 -2.61 5.12
CA HIS A 222 -5.14 -2.87 4.94
C HIS A 222 -5.67 -3.87 5.98
N THR A 223 -4.87 -4.82 6.44
CA THR A 223 -5.24 -5.71 7.55
C THR A 223 -5.37 -4.94 8.87
N ARG A 224 -4.53 -3.92 9.13
CA ARG A 224 -4.71 -2.99 10.26
C ARG A 224 -6.02 -2.20 10.14
N GLN A 225 -6.42 -1.85 8.93
CA GLN A 225 -7.74 -1.22 8.69
C GLN A 225 -8.89 -2.18 9.04
N LEU A 226 -8.78 -3.46 8.69
CA LEU A 226 -9.78 -4.47 9.09
C LEU A 226 -9.87 -4.62 10.62
N ILE A 227 -8.76 -4.54 11.37
CA ILE A 227 -8.81 -4.52 12.85
C ILE A 227 -9.67 -3.36 13.35
N VAL A 228 -9.43 -2.15 12.86
CA VAL A 228 -10.22 -0.96 13.22
C VAL A 228 -11.71 -1.14 12.90
N MET A 229 -12.03 -1.79 11.78
CA MET A 229 -13.42 -2.09 11.41
C MET A 229 -14.05 -3.06 12.40
N VAL A 230 -13.41 -4.18 12.71
CA VAL A 230 -13.87 -5.19 13.69
C VAL A 230 -14.12 -4.55 15.06
N GLU A 231 -13.16 -3.77 15.57
CA GLU A 231 -13.28 -3.06 16.83
C GLU A 231 -14.44 -2.03 16.83
N SER A 232 -14.62 -1.33 15.71
CA SER A 232 -15.71 -0.34 15.56
C SER A 232 -17.09 -0.98 15.56
N PHE A 233 -17.20 -2.26 15.23
CA PHE A 233 -18.42 -3.06 15.34
C PHE A 233 -18.63 -3.64 16.75
N GLY A 234 -17.75 -3.33 17.70
CA GLY A 234 -17.81 -3.86 19.08
C GLY A 234 -17.31 -5.31 19.19
N ILE A 235 -16.60 -5.81 18.19
CA ILE A 235 -16.03 -7.15 18.16
C ILE A 235 -14.59 -7.08 18.64
N THR A 236 -14.19 -7.96 19.55
CA THR A 236 -12.77 -8.13 19.92
C THR A 236 -12.05 -8.91 18.81
N PRO A 237 -10.98 -8.34 18.21
CA PRO A 237 -10.22 -9.04 17.18
C PRO A 237 -9.63 -10.36 17.70
N ASP A 238 -9.86 -11.45 16.98
CA ASP A 238 -9.27 -12.76 17.29
C ASP A 238 -7.79 -12.77 16.92
N GLN A 239 -6.91 -13.07 17.88
CA GLN A 239 -5.46 -13.09 17.71
C GLN A 239 -4.96 -11.84 16.93
N PRO A 240 -5.09 -10.63 17.52
CA PRO A 240 -4.74 -9.40 16.82
C PRO A 240 -3.27 -9.38 16.45
N LEU A 241 -2.96 -8.78 15.28
CA LEU A 241 -1.57 -8.54 14.88
C LEU A 241 -0.85 -7.74 15.95
N THR A 242 0.30 -8.25 16.36
CA THR A 242 1.17 -7.61 17.35
C THR A 242 2.16 -6.67 16.68
N GLN A 243 2.80 -5.81 17.49
CA GLN A 243 3.92 -5.01 17.02
C GLN A 243 5.08 -5.89 16.50
N ALA A 244 5.31 -7.07 17.09
CA ALA A 244 6.33 -8.01 16.65
C ALA A 244 6.02 -8.58 15.25
N ASP A 245 4.75 -8.83 14.92
CA ASP A 245 4.32 -9.30 13.59
C ASP A 245 4.55 -8.27 12.50
N LEU A 246 4.57 -6.99 12.84
CA LEU A 246 4.68 -5.86 11.92
C LEU A 246 6.06 -5.19 11.93
N ALA A 247 6.94 -5.55 12.88
CA ALA A 247 8.23 -4.88 13.05
C ALA A 247 9.10 -4.99 11.79
N GLY A 248 9.75 -3.89 11.39
CA GLY A 248 10.60 -3.81 10.20
C GLY A 248 9.84 -3.63 8.88
N LEU A 249 8.50 -3.66 8.87
CA LEU A 249 7.73 -3.24 7.71
C LEU A 249 7.60 -1.70 7.69
N PRO A 250 7.77 -1.05 6.53
CA PRO A 250 7.70 0.41 6.42
C PRO A 250 6.24 0.91 6.46
N LEU A 251 5.56 0.67 7.57
CA LEU A 251 4.16 1.02 7.78
C LEU A 251 4.00 2.49 8.19
N PRO A 252 2.87 3.15 7.84
CA PRO A 252 2.48 4.39 8.48
C PRO A 252 2.15 4.15 9.97
N GLU A 253 2.25 5.19 10.77
CA GLU A 253 1.91 5.11 12.21
C GLU A 253 0.42 4.82 12.40
N LYS A 254 -0.43 5.51 11.65
CA LYS A 254 -1.88 5.36 11.71
C LYS A 254 -2.41 4.30 10.76
N ALA A 255 -3.53 3.66 11.12
CA ALA A 255 -4.24 2.77 10.20
C ALA A 255 -5.04 3.56 9.15
N TRP A 256 -5.54 4.75 9.49
CA TRP A 256 -6.38 5.61 8.66
C TRP A 256 -5.86 7.03 8.63
N ASP A 257 -6.07 7.69 7.49
CA ASP A 257 -5.93 9.15 7.39
C ASP A 257 -7.12 9.80 8.10
N THR A 258 -6.82 10.70 9.01
CA THR A 258 -7.82 11.41 9.82
C THR A 258 -8.00 12.87 9.41
N ASP A 259 -7.24 13.32 8.38
CA ASP A 259 -7.25 14.72 7.90
C ASP A 259 -8.29 14.96 6.80
#